data_c72f691b66bc54940fe75ab269ca5cb0
#
_entry.id   c72f691b66bc54940fe75ab269ca5cb0
#
_cell.length_a   1.000
_cell.length_b   1.000
_cell.length_c   1.000
_cell.angle_alpha   90.00
_cell.angle_beta   90.00
_cell.angle_gamma   90.00
#
_symmetry.space_group_name_H-M   'P 1'
#
loop_
_entity.id
_entity.type
_entity.pdbx_description
1 polymer ?
#
loop_
_entity_poly.entity_id
_entity_poly.type
_entity_poly.pdbx_seq_one_letter_code
_entity_poly.pdbx_strand_id
1 'polypeptide(L)'
;MGSRPYRRLITRWRRVERGRCRADGSGFGLAAEVARLRWAARFTVVPRVLGEGANETGSWIITHGLPGRLAVDGHWKCDPGTAVRAVGSGLRALHDALPVADCPFDWSAEKRLESARSRAAAGWTTPADWPQELQHFGTAERALGMLADIPSIDRLVVCHGDVCAPNTLVGDDGMWTEHVDLGTLGVADRWADLAVATWSTQWNYGPGWEEPLLEAYGVEPDLERIMYYRLLWELSD
;
A
#
# COMPACT_ATOMS: atom_id res chain seq x y z
N MET A 1 -24.83 -28.99 21.79
CA MET A 1 -23.89 -28.03 22.42
C MET A 1 -22.72 -27.87 21.47
N GLY A 2 -22.80 -26.90 20.60
CA GLY A 2 -21.76 -26.65 19.56
C GLY A 2 -20.73 -25.68 20.10
N SER A 3 -19.50 -26.11 20.20
CA SER A 3 -18.33 -25.27 20.48
C SER A 3 -18.10 -24.29 19.36
N ARG A 4 -18.24 -23.01 19.65
CA ARG A 4 -17.85 -21.92 18.72
C ARG A 4 -16.33 -21.96 18.54
N PRO A 5 -15.80 -21.91 17.30
CA PRO A 5 -14.35 -21.86 17.10
C PRO A 5 -13.80 -20.55 17.67
N TYR A 6 -12.74 -20.64 18.45
CA TYR A 6 -11.97 -19.51 18.96
C TYR A 6 -11.46 -18.68 17.78
N ARG A 7 -12.02 -17.47 17.57
CA ARG A 7 -11.42 -16.47 16.70
C ARG A 7 -10.12 -16.01 17.35
N ARG A 8 -8.98 -16.30 16.74
CA ARG A 8 -7.71 -15.68 17.11
C ARG A 8 -7.81 -14.19 16.79
N LEU A 9 -7.96 -13.37 17.80
CA LEU A 9 -7.84 -11.92 17.71
C LEU A 9 -6.35 -11.62 17.60
N ILE A 10 -5.88 -11.18 16.43
CA ILE A 10 -4.53 -10.67 16.25
C ILE A 10 -4.56 -9.22 16.71
N THR A 11 -4.18 -8.95 17.95
CA THR A 11 -3.90 -7.59 18.42
C THR A 11 -2.52 -7.22 17.90
N ARG A 12 -2.45 -6.42 16.85
CA ARG A 12 -1.17 -6.01 16.28
C ARG A 12 -0.63 -4.82 17.07
N TRP A 13 0.42 -5.04 17.84
CA TRP A 13 1.23 -3.99 18.44
C TRP A 13 2.25 -3.54 17.38
N ARG A 14 2.14 -2.31 16.88
CA ARG A 14 3.24 -1.66 16.16
C ARG A 14 3.96 -0.75 17.14
N ARG A 15 5.16 -1.13 17.55
CA ARG A 15 6.12 -0.27 18.18
C ARG A 15 7.06 0.24 17.08
N VAL A 16 6.96 1.50 16.75
CA VAL A 16 7.97 2.17 15.91
C VAL A 16 9.06 2.67 16.86
N GLU A 17 10.21 2.02 16.87
CA GLU A 17 11.36 2.52 17.60
C GLU A 17 11.84 3.84 16.97
N ARG A 18 12.21 4.82 17.81
CA ARG A 18 12.84 6.07 17.39
C ARG A 18 14.23 5.80 16.79
N GLY A 19 14.27 5.24 15.64
CA GLY A 19 15.52 4.97 14.95
C GLY A 19 15.41 5.12 13.44
N ARG A 20 14.19 5.31 12.95
CA ARG A 20 13.89 5.54 11.54
C ARG A 20 12.75 6.53 11.34
N CYS A 21 12.65 7.58 12.15
CA CYS A 21 12.11 8.82 11.65
C CYS A 21 13.13 9.33 10.65
N ARG A 22 12.79 9.30 9.36
CA ARG A 22 13.59 9.98 8.34
C ARG A 22 13.78 11.43 8.79
N ALA A 23 15.01 11.93 8.71
CA ALA A 23 15.38 13.25 9.22
C ALA A 23 14.68 14.42 8.50
N ASP A 24 13.88 14.14 7.46
CA ASP A 24 13.14 15.12 6.65
C ASP A 24 11.72 15.44 7.17
N GLY A 25 11.28 14.81 8.27
CA GLY A 25 9.92 15.02 8.78
C GLY A 25 8.80 14.48 7.88
N SER A 26 9.12 13.87 6.72
CA SER A 26 8.15 13.30 5.76
C SER A 26 7.70 11.88 6.13
N GLY A 27 8.20 11.33 7.23
CA GLY A 27 7.72 10.07 7.75
C GLY A 27 6.23 10.19 8.10
N PHE A 28 5.39 9.42 7.42
CA PHE A 28 3.99 9.26 7.80
C PHE A 28 3.96 8.67 9.21
N GLY A 29 3.98 9.55 10.21
CA GLY A 29 3.96 9.15 11.60
C GLY A 29 2.67 8.42 11.93
N LEU A 30 2.67 7.60 12.99
CA LEU A 30 1.46 6.88 13.43
C LEU A 30 0.23 7.80 13.58
N ALA A 31 0.43 9.10 13.89
CA ALA A 31 -0.65 10.09 13.92
C ALA A 31 -1.33 10.27 12.55
N ALA A 32 -0.56 10.22 11.46
CA ALA A 32 -1.08 10.29 10.10
C ALA A 32 -1.87 9.02 9.75
N GLU A 33 -1.40 7.85 10.15
CA GLU A 33 -2.14 6.58 9.99
C GLU A 33 -3.45 6.61 10.79
N VAL A 34 -3.42 7.06 12.05
CA VAL A 34 -4.62 7.20 12.88
C VAL A 34 -5.67 8.09 12.22
N ALA A 35 -5.26 9.25 11.66
CA ALA A 35 -6.18 10.16 10.98
C ALA A 35 -6.85 9.48 9.77
N ARG A 36 -6.08 8.74 8.98
CA ARG A 36 -6.58 7.98 7.81
C ARG A 36 -7.50 6.85 8.20
N LEU A 37 -7.13 6.04 9.21
CA LEU A 37 -7.97 4.97 9.72
C LEU A 37 -9.32 5.50 10.24
N ARG A 38 -9.30 6.60 11.02
CA ARG A 38 -10.53 7.23 11.52
C ARG A 38 -11.42 7.77 10.41
N TRP A 39 -10.81 8.32 9.36
CA TRP A 39 -11.55 8.79 8.20
C TRP A 39 -12.15 7.62 7.41
N ALA A 40 -11.33 6.62 7.03
CA ALA A 40 -11.76 5.47 6.23
C ALA A 40 -12.81 4.61 6.92
N ALA A 41 -12.74 4.48 8.27
CA ALA A 41 -13.72 3.74 9.08
C ALA A 41 -15.18 4.24 8.94
N ARG A 42 -15.39 5.42 8.37
CA ARG A 42 -16.72 5.96 8.08
C ARG A 42 -17.37 5.33 6.86
N PHE A 43 -16.59 4.70 5.99
CA PHE A 43 -17.00 4.26 4.66
C PHE A 43 -16.77 2.76 4.42
N THR A 44 -15.76 2.19 5.06
CA THR A 44 -15.39 0.78 4.86
C THR A 44 -14.83 0.17 6.13
N VAL A 45 -14.69 -1.15 6.13
CA VAL A 45 -14.08 -1.88 7.24
C VAL A 45 -12.56 -1.68 7.19
N VAL A 46 -12.00 -1.15 8.28
CA VAL A 46 -10.56 -0.93 8.49
C VAL A 46 -10.22 -1.17 9.96
N PRO A 47 -8.94 -1.34 10.32
CA PRO A 47 -8.52 -1.46 11.71
C PRO A 47 -9.05 -0.30 12.57
N ARG A 48 -10.04 -0.57 13.43
CA ARG A 48 -10.60 0.45 14.32
C ARG A 48 -9.60 0.82 15.40
N VAL A 49 -9.22 2.10 15.46
CA VAL A 49 -8.32 2.65 16.49
C VAL A 49 -8.99 2.60 17.85
N LEU A 50 -8.35 1.91 18.81
CA LEU A 50 -8.77 1.81 20.20
C LEU A 50 -7.98 2.74 21.11
N GLY A 51 -6.74 3.07 20.75
CA GLY A 51 -5.87 3.97 21.48
C GLY A 51 -4.62 4.32 20.70
N GLU A 52 -4.02 5.45 21.05
CA GLU A 52 -2.77 5.94 20.49
C GLU A 52 -1.98 6.70 21.55
N GLY A 53 -0.68 6.77 21.38
CA GLY A 53 0.18 7.55 22.28
C GLY A 53 1.61 7.63 21.79
N ALA A 54 2.37 8.47 22.49
CA ALA A 54 3.81 8.61 22.30
C ALA A 54 4.49 8.85 23.64
N ASN A 55 5.73 8.37 23.75
CA ASN A 55 6.60 8.64 24.89
C ASN A 55 8.05 8.82 24.39
N GLU A 56 8.99 8.91 25.32
CA GLU A 56 10.41 9.08 24.99
C GLU A 56 11.00 7.95 24.15
N THR A 57 10.40 6.74 24.19
CA THR A 57 10.88 5.54 23.50
C THR A 57 10.20 5.32 22.13
N GLY A 58 9.17 6.09 21.78
CA GLY A 58 8.47 5.96 20.48
C GLY A 58 6.99 6.29 20.54
N SER A 59 6.30 6.04 19.43
CA SER A 59 4.85 6.17 19.28
C SER A 59 4.21 4.79 19.11
N TRP A 60 2.94 4.67 19.48
CA TRP A 60 2.18 3.43 19.36
C TRP A 60 0.72 3.70 18.97
N ILE A 61 0.13 2.71 18.32
CA ILE A 61 -1.30 2.63 18.01
C ILE A 61 -1.82 1.25 18.43
N ILE A 62 -2.98 1.21 19.02
CA ILE A 62 -3.72 -0.01 19.33
C ILE A 62 -4.96 -0.03 18.45
N THR A 63 -5.12 -1.11 17.69
CA THR A 63 -6.30 -1.33 16.87
C THR A 63 -7.05 -2.57 17.28
N HIS A 64 -8.33 -2.65 16.93
CA HIS A 64 -9.11 -3.87 17.05
C HIS A 64 -8.47 -4.96 16.16
N GLY A 65 -8.45 -6.20 16.66
CA GLY A 65 -7.96 -7.35 15.89
C GLY A 65 -8.91 -7.68 14.73
N LEU A 66 -8.35 -8.05 13.61
CA LEU A 66 -9.06 -8.33 12.37
C LEU A 66 -9.14 -9.85 12.10
N PRO A 67 -10.21 -10.36 11.49
CA PRO A 67 -10.28 -11.74 11.06
C PRO A 67 -9.42 -11.97 9.81
N GLY A 68 -8.99 -13.22 9.60
CA GLY A 68 -8.21 -13.61 8.42
C GLY A 68 -6.72 -13.73 8.69
N ARG A 69 -5.98 -14.04 7.62
CA ARG A 69 -4.52 -14.20 7.59
C ARG A 69 -3.96 -13.21 6.58
N LEU A 70 -2.72 -12.78 6.78
CA LEU A 70 -2.02 -12.00 5.75
C LEU A 70 -1.97 -12.79 4.44
N ALA A 71 -2.15 -12.14 3.31
CA ALA A 71 -2.07 -12.80 2.00
C ALA A 71 -0.72 -13.51 1.79
N VAL A 72 0.33 -13.10 2.51
CA VAL A 72 1.65 -13.74 2.51
C VAL A 72 1.83 -14.80 3.60
N ASP A 73 0.78 -15.18 4.34
CA ASP A 73 0.82 -16.32 5.27
C ASP A 73 1.19 -17.61 4.54
N GLY A 74 1.85 -18.54 5.23
CA GLY A 74 2.26 -19.82 4.65
C GLY A 74 1.10 -20.61 4.01
N HIS A 75 -0.11 -20.49 4.56
CA HIS A 75 -1.32 -21.07 3.99
C HIS A 75 -1.60 -20.55 2.58
N TRP A 76 -1.58 -19.22 2.41
CA TRP A 76 -1.87 -18.55 1.14
C TRP A 76 -0.71 -18.62 0.16
N LYS A 77 0.54 -18.75 0.63
CA LYS A 77 1.69 -19.04 -0.24
C LYS A 77 1.61 -20.40 -0.92
N CYS A 78 0.85 -21.35 -0.34
CA CYS A 78 0.54 -22.63 -0.98
C CYS A 78 -0.63 -22.55 -1.98
N ASP A 79 -1.42 -21.47 -1.94
CA ASP A 79 -2.51 -21.17 -2.90
C ASP A 79 -2.44 -19.71 -3.34
N PRO A 80 -1.40 -19.33 -4.11
CA PRO A 80 -1.19 -17.96 -4.53
C PRO A 80 -2.31 -17.42 -5.43
N GLY A 81 -2.97 -18.28 -6.20
CA GLY A 81 -4.08 -17.89 -7.07
C GLY A 81 -5.27 -17.33 -6.27
N THR A 82 -5.61 -17.92 -5.14
CA THR A 82 -6.65 -17.41 -4.25
C THR A 82 -6.22 -16.11 -3.57
N ALA A 83 -4.98 -16.05 -3.05
CA ALA A 83 -4.46 -14.84 -2.42
C ALA A 83 -4.43 -13.64 -3.38
N VAL A 84 -3.94 -13.83 -4.59
CA VAL A 84 -3.83 -12.77 -5.61
C VAL A 84 -5.20 -12.24 -6.02
N ARG A 85 -6.19 -13.13 -6.23
CA ARG A 85 -7.57 -12.71 -6.50
C ARG A 85 -8.17 -11.94 -5.34
N ALA A 86 -7.90 -12.34 -4.10
CA ALA A 86 -8.36 -11.62 -2.92
C ALA A 86 -7.73 -10.23 -2.83
N VAL A 87 -6.43 -10.07 -3.14
CA VAL A 87 -5.77 -8.75 -3.20
C VAL A 87 -6.42 -7.87 -4.26
N GLY A 88 -6.58 -8.36 -5.50
CA GLY A 88 -7.16 -7.57 -6.60
C GLY A 88 -8.61 -7.15 -6.33
N SER A 89 -9.47 -8.09 -5.93
CA SER A 89 -10.89 -7.81 -5.62
C SER A 89 -11.04 -6.93 -4.38
N GLY A 90 -10.19 -7.13 -3.37
CA GLY A 90 -10.19 -6.30 -2.15
C GLY A 90 -9.77 -4.86 -2.43
N LEU A 91 -8.74 -4.67 -3.27
CA LEU A 91 -8.33 -3.34 -3.70
C LEU A 91 -9.44 -2.64 -4.49
N ARG A 92 -10.13 -3.36 -5.38
CA ARG A 92 -11.30 -2.81 -6.08
C ARG A 92 -12.40 -2.39 -5.10
N ALA A 93 -12.70 -3.22 -4.11
CA ALA A 93 -13.71 -2.92 -3.09
C ALA A 93 -13.32 -1.68 -2.25
N LEU A 94 -12.04 -1.53 -1.89
CA LEU A 94 -11.55 -0.33 -1.20
C LEU A 94 -11.75 0.94 -2.03
N HIS A 95 -11.35 0.91 -3.30
CA HIS A 95 -11.46 2.06 -4.22
C HIS A 95 -12.91 2.46 -4.49
N ASP A 96 -13.82 1.49 -4.57
CA ASP A 96 -15.24 1.76 -4.80
C ASP A 96 -15.95 2.26 -3.53
N ALA A 97 -15.47 1.91 -2.34
CA ALA A 97 -16.07 2.30 -1.06
C ALA A 97 -15.69 3.71 -0.61
N LEU A 98 -14.50 4.19 -0.94
CA LEU A 98 -13.96 5.44 -0.41
C LEU A 98 -14.28 6.64 -1.30
N PRO A 99 -15.01 7.67 -0.82
CA PRO A 99 -15.40 8.83 -1.64
C PRO A 99 -14.23 9.77 -1.86
N VAL A 100 -13.84 9.97 -3.12
CA VAL A 100 -12.75 10.89 -3.53
C VAL A 100 -13.04 12.32 -3.08
N ALA A 101 -14.29 12.79 -3.24
CA ALA A 101 -14.67 14.17 -2.94
C ALA A 101 -14.53 14.54 -1.45
N ASP A 102 -14.62 13.55 -0.56
CA ASP A 102 -14.57 13.75 0.90
C ASP A 102 -13.18 13.44 1.49
N CYS A 103 -12.24 12.96 0.68
CA CYS A 103 -10.92 12.56 1.15
C CYS A 103 -9.99 13.78 1.31
N PRO A 104 -9.53 14.08 2.54
CA PRO A 104 -8.64 15.21 2.77
C PRO A 104 -7.16 14.87 2.54
N PHE A 105 -6.84 13.66 2.11
CA PHE A 105 -5.47 13.19 1.96
C PHE A 105 -5.08 13.14 0.49
N ASP A 106 -3.90 13.62 0.20
CA ASP A 106 -3.33 13.70 -1.14
C ASP A 106 -2.19 12.68 -1.29
N TRP A 107 -2.29 11.83 -2.33
CA TRP A 107 -1.28 10.86 -2.75
C TRP A 107 -0.96 11.00 -4.25
N SER A 108 -1.23 12.20 -4.81
CA SER A 108 -1.05 12.50 -6.23
C SER A 108 0.38 12.26 -6.72
N ALA A 109 0.51 12.04 -8.02
CA ALA A 109 1.81 11.88 -8.66
C ALA A 109 2.69 13.14 -8.51
N GLU A 110 2.07 14.32 -8.56
CA GLU A 110 2.72 15.61 -8.37
C GLU A 110 3.40 15.70 -6.99
N LYS A 111 2.65 15.40 -5.94
CA LYS A 111 3.17 15.42 -4.57
C LYS A 111 4.27 14.40 -4.34
N ARG A 112 4.10 13.21 -4.87
CA ARG A 112 5.11 12.15 -4.77
C ARG A 112 6.37 12.49 -5.56
N LEU A 113 6.23 13.11 -6.74
CA LEU A 113 7.36 13.58 -7.53
C LEU A 113 8.16 14.67 -6.77
N GLU A 114 7.48 15.55 -6.04
CA GLU A 114 8.14 16.52 -5.17
C GLU A 114 8.95 15.84 -4.06
N SER A 115 8.38 14.80 -3.41
CA SER A 115 9.10 13.96 -2.46
C SER A 115 10.32 13.29 -3.09
N ALA A 116 10.16 12.67 -4.27
CA ALA A 116 11.24 12.02 -5.00
C ALA A 116 12.39 12.99 -5.32
N ARG A 117 12.08 14.22 -5.75
CA ARG A 117 13.09 15.27 -6.00
C ARG A 117 13.84 15.65 -4.73
N SER A 118 13.10 15.82 -3.63
CA SER A 118 13.69 16.16 -2.33
C SER A 118 14.62 15.07 -1.82
N ARG A 119 14.25 13.80 -1.97
CA ARG A 119 15.06 12.64 -1.59
C ARG A 119 16.32 12.51 -2.44
N ALA A 120 16.18 12.69 -3.76
CA ALA A 120 17.34 12.67 -4.66
C ALA A 120 18.33 13.81 -4.35
N ALA A 121 17.81 15.02 -4.09
CA ALA A 121 18.65 16.17 -3.68
C ALA A 121 19.36 15.93 -2.34
N ALA A 122 18.75 15.18 -1.43
CA ALA A 122 19.35 14.77 -0.15
C ALA A 122 20.34 13.59 -0.28
N GLY A 123 20.49 13.01 -1.49
CA GLY A 123 21.37 11.85 -1.72
C GLY A 123 20.83 10.54 -1.15
N TRP A 124 19.51 10.44 -0.92
CA TRP A 124 18.88 9.26 -0.34
C TRP A 124 18.46 8.25 -1.40
N THR A 125 18.59 8.58 -2.67
CA THR A 125 18.28 7.71 -3.80
C THR A 125 19.56 7.08 -4.32
N THR A 126 19.69 5.76 -4.16
CA THR A 126 20.88 5.00 -4.61
C THR A 126 20.49 4.08 -5.78
N PRO A 127 20.75 4.46 -7.05
CA PRO A 127 20.34 3.65 -8.20
C PRO A 127 20.87 2.21 -8.20
N ALA A 128 22.00 1.94 -7.54
CA ALA A 128 22.54 0.59 -7.40
C ALA A 128 21.65 -0.36 -6.55
N ASP A 129 20.82 0.20 -5.69
CA ASP A 129 19.89 -0.56 -4.83
C ASP A 129 18.53 -0.77 -5.48
N TRP A 130 18.28 -0.15 -6.64
CA TRP A 130 17.00 -0.29 -7.34
C TRP A 130 16.77 -1.72 -7.84
N PRO A 131 15.50 -2.17 -7.89
CA PRO A 131 15.13 -3.40 -8.56
C PRO A 131 15.67 -3.48 -9.99
N GLN A 132 16.03 -4.70 -10.44
CA GLN A 132 16.68 -4.92 -11.72
C GLN A 132 15.93 -4.27 -12.91
N GLU A 133 14.62 -4.29 -12.89
CA GLU A 133 13.75 -3.69 -13.92
C GLU A 133 13.88 -2.16 -14.00
N LEU A 134 14.31 -1.48 -12.92
CA LEU A 134 14.51 -0.02 -12.89
C LEU A 134 15.97 0.40 -13.11
N GLN A 135 16.92 -0.53 -13.07
CA GLN A 135 18.35 -0.20 -13.22
C GLN A 135 18.72 0.41 -14.57
N HIS A 136 17.90 0.18 -15.60
CA HIS A 136 18.11 0.77 -16.92
C HIS A 136 18.01 2.31 -16.94
N PHE A 137 17.38 2.93 -15.93
CA PHE A 137 17.38 4.38 -15.75
C PHE A 137 18.75 4.93 -15.37
N GLY A 138 19.59 4.16 -14.68
CA GLY A 138 21.00 4.42 -14.42
C GLY A 138 21.29 5.51 -13.40
N THR A 139 20.60 6.66 -13.42
CA THR A 139 20.79 7.76 -12.47
C THR A 139 19.46 8.32 -11.97
N ALA A 140 19.47 8.94 -10.77
CA ALA A 140 18.30 9.58 -10.19
C ALA A 140 17.79 10.75 -11.06
N GLU A 141 18.70 11.53 -11.69
CA GLU A 141 18.32 12.64 -12.56
C GLU A 141 17.56 12.14 -13.78
N ARG A 142 18.03 11.05 -14.41
CA ARG A 142 17.34 10.48 -15.57
C ARG A 142 15.98 9.92 -15.20
N ALA A 143 15.88 9.22 -14.07
CA ALA A 143 14.62 8.71 -13.54
C ALA A 143 13.63 9.84 -13.22
N LEU A 144 14.08 10.92 -12.56
CA LEU A 144 13.28 12.11 -12.30
C LEU A 144 12.85 12.83 -13.58
N GLY A 145 13.71 12.83 -14.62
CA GLY A 145 13.36 13.36 -15.94
C GLY A 145 12.18 12.60 -16.57
N MET A 146 12.17 11.27 -16.47
CA MET A 146 11.04 10.45 -16.93
C MET A 146 9.78 10.69 -16.12
N LEU A 147 9.91 10.84 -14.80
CA LEU A 147 8.77 11.09 -13.92
C LEU A 147 8.16 12.50 -14.09
N ALA A 148 8.86 13.42 -14.75
CA ALA A 148 8.33 14.76 -14.99
C ALA A 148 7.15 14.76 -15.99
N ASP A 149 7.06 13.75 -16.86
CA ASP A 149 5.94 13.55 -17.78
C ASP A 149 4.86 12.68 -17.10
N ILE A 150 4.05 13.33 -16.27
CA ILE A 150 3.02 12.64 -15.49
C ILE A 150 1.91 12.16 -16.44
N PRO A 151 1.58 10.84 -16.44
CA PRO A 151 0.49 10.34 -17.27
C PRO A 151 -0.85 11.02 -16.94
N SER A 152 -1.70 11.20 -17.95
CA SER A 152 -3.07 11.64 -17.71
C SER A 152 -3.79 10.69 -16.74
N ILE A 153 -4.63 11.22 -15.88
CA ILE A 153 -5.40 10.42 -14.92
C ILE A 153 -6.34 9.48 -15.68
N ASP A 154 -6.25 8.19 -15.38
CA ASP A 154 -7.19 7.19 -15.85
C ASP A 154 -8.46 7.20 -14.98
N ARG A 155 -8.29 6.98 -13.67
CA ARG A 155 -9.39 7.05 -12.70
C ARG A 155 -8.88 7.52 -11.34
N LEU A 156 -9.41 8.63 -10.85
CA LEU A 156 -9.19 9.05 -9.46
C LEU A 156 -9.91 8.12 -8.49
N VAL A 157 -9.17 7.68 -7.49
CA VAL A 157 -9.66 6.88 -6.37
C VAL A 157 -8.99 7.37 -5.09
N VAL A 158 -9.45 6.88 -3.95
CA VAL A 158 -8.66 6.97 -2.72
C VAL A 158 -7.78 5.72 -2.66
N CYS A 159 -6.53 5.88 -3.02
CA CYS A 159 -5.53 4.82 -2.97
C CYS A 159 -5.18 4.43 -1.54
N HIS A 160 -4.78 3.18 -1.34
CA HIS A 160 -4.11 2.69 -0.13
C HIS A 160 -2.73 3.32 0.03
N GLY A 161 -2.00 3.44 -1.08
CA GLY A 161 -0.66 4.01 -1.18
C GLY A 161 0.48 3.00 -0.96
N ASP A 162 0.23 1.92 -0.23
CA ASP A 162 1.17 0.79 -0.03
C ASP A 162 0.40 -0.54 0.00
N VAL A 163 -0.31 -0.87 -1.09
CA VAL A 163 -1.17 -2.07 -1.19
C VAL A 163 -0.36 -3.34 -1.52
N CYS A 164 0.72 -3.54 -0.80
CA CYS A 164 1.48 -4.78 -0.89
C CYS A 164 0.70 -5.98 -0.33
N ALA A 165 0.95 -7.19 -0.85
CA ALA A 165 0.29 -8.41 -0.36
C ALA A 165 0.40 -8.62 1.17
N PRO A 166 1.51 -8.25 1.86
CA PRO A 166 1.58 -8.25 3.32
C PRO A 166 0.54 -7.37 4.02
N ASN A 167 -0.01 -6.37 3.33
CA ASN A 167 -0.97 -5.41 3.89
C ASN A 167 -2.44 -5.81 3.60
N THR A 168 -2.66 -7.01 3.05
CA THR A 168 -4.00 -7.55 2.75
C THR A 168 -4.30 -8.76 3.62
N LEU A 169 -5.50 -8.83 4.20
CA LEU A 169 -6.01 -9.96 4.94
C LEU A 169 -7.02 -10.76 4.10
N VAL A 170 -6.89 -12.08 4.17
CA VAL A 170 -7.73 -13.06 3.47
C VAL A 170 -8.39 -13.97 4.49
N GLY A 171 -9.70 -14.15 4.39
CA GLY A 171 -10.50 -15.04 5.25
C GLY A 171 -10.29 -16.50 4.91
N ASP A 172 -10.68 -17.40 5.83
CA ASP A 172 -10.57 -18.85 5.61
C ASP A 172 -11.40 -19.34 4.41
N ASP A 173 -12.32 -18.52 3.90
CA ASP A 173 -13.11 -18.75 2.68
C ASP A 173 -12.38 -18.32 1.39
N GLY A 174 -11.16 -17.79 1.50
CA GLY A 174 -10.37 -17.28 0.38
C GLY A 174 -10.78 -15.89 -0.10
N MET A 175 -11.72 -15.24 0.58
CA MET A 175 -12.16 -13.89 0.22
C MET A 175 -11.34 -12.83 0.97
N TRP A 176 -11.15 -11.67 0.33
CA TRP A 176 -10.61 -10.51 1.01
C TRP A 176 -11.47 -10.12 2.22
N THR A 177 -10.82 -9.78 3.32
CA THR A 177 -11.51 -9.27 4.52
C THR A 177 -11.20 -7.81 4.77
N GLU A 178 -9.93 -7.41 4.73
CA GLU A 178 -9.51 -6.04 5.04
C GLU A 178 -8.11 -5.73 4.51
N HIS A 179 -7.82 -4.42 4.40
CA HIS A 179 -6.46 -3.91 4.27
C HIS A 179 -5.98 -3.30 5.60
N VAL A 180 -4.67 -3.35 5.83
CA VAL A 180 -3.98 -2.78 7.00
C VAL A 180 -2.87 -1.86 6.54
N ASP A 181 -2.36 -1.02 7.44
CA ASP A 181 -1.26 -0.09 7.12
C ASP A 181 -1.65 1.03 6.16
N LEU A 182 -2.70 1.77 6.52
CA LEU A 182 -3.25 2.85 5.71
C LEU A 182 -2.51 4.19 5.90
N GLY A 183 -1.27 4.17 6.33
CA GLY A 183 -0.48 5.37 6.63
C GLY A 183 -0.25 6.31 5.44
N THR A 184 -0.37 5.80 4.22
CA THR A 184 -0.17 6.52 2.95
C THR A 184 -1.46 6.76 2.16
N LEU A 185 -2.62 6.33 2.71
CA LEU A 185 -3.90 6.49 2.04
C LEU A 185 -4.14 7.94 1.60
N GLY A 186 -4.59 8.12 0.35
CA GLY A 186 -4.89 9.44 -0.22
C GLY A 186 -5.37 9.38 -1.67
N VAL A 187 -5.87 10.50 -2.18
CA VAL A 187 -6.39 10.59 -3.55
C VAL A 187 -5.26 10.53 -4.56
N ALA A 188 -5.36 9.61 -5.51
CA ALA A 188 -4.46 9.46 -6.65
C ALA A 188 -5.15 8.76 -7.83
N ASP A 189 -4.42 8.59 -8.94
CA ASP A 189 -4.80 7.66 -9.98
C ASP A 189 -4.75 6.22 -9.45
N ARG A 190 -5.73 5.37 -9.79
CA ARG A 190 -5.79 3.95 -9.36
C ARG A 190 -4.53 3.16 -9.68
N TRP A 191 -3.75 3.58 -10.69
CA TRP A 191 -2.50 2.95 -11.07
C TRP A 191 -1.39 3.16 -10.05
N ALA A 192 -1.51 4.16 -9.16
CA ALA A 192 -0.59 4.32 -8.04
C ALA A 192 -0.61 3.11 -7.09
N ASP A 193 -1.78 2.46 -6.93
CA ASP A 193 -1.93 1.22 -6.17
C ASP A 193 -1.70 -0.02 -7.05
N LEU A 194 -2.30 -0.08 -8.23
CA LEU A 194 -2.23 -1.26 -9.10
C LEU A 194 -0.79 -1.62 -9.48
N ALA A 195 0.06 -0.62 -9.74
CA ALA A 195 1.47 -0.83 -10.05
C ALA A 195 2.22 -1.49 -8.88
N VAL A 196 1.96 -1.07 -7.65
CA VAL A 196 2.59 -1.62 -6.44
C VAL A 196 2.00 -2.99 -6.11
N ALA A 197 0.68 -3.16 -6.21
CA ALA A 197 0.02 -4.44 -5.97
C ALA A 197 0.54 -5.53 -6.92
N THR A 198 0.62 -5.24 -8.22
CA THR A 198 1.18 -6.16 -9.23
C THR A 198 2.65 -6.48 -8.95
N TRP A 199 3.45 -5.48 -8.58
CA TRP A 199 4.85 -5.68 -8.23
C TRP A 199 5.01 -6.56 -6.99
N SER A 200 4.17 -6.33 -5.98
CA SER A 200 4.15 -7.14 -4.76
C SER A 200 3.84 -8.61 -5.00
N THR A 201 3.10 -8.96 -6.07
CA THR A 201 2.88 -10.36 -6.42
C THR A 201 4.17 -11.06 -6.82
N GLN A 202 5.04 -10.40 -7.59
CA GLN A 202 6.34 -10.96 -7.98
C GLN A 202 7.22 -11.24 -6.76
N TRP A 203 7.28 -10.31 -5.81
CA TRP A 203 8.12 -10.46 -4.61
C TRP A 203 7.65 -11.57 -3.68
N ASN A 204 6.34 -11.82 -3.64
CA ASN A 204 5.76 -12.72 -2.65
C ASN A 204 5.41 -14.10 -3.21
N TYR A 205 5.10 -14.21 -4.50
CA TYR A 205 4.64 -15.46 -5.13
C TYR A 205 5.43 -15.85 -6.38
N GLY A 206 6.35 -15.00 -6.86
CA GLY A 206 7.06 -15.18 -8.12
C GLY A 206 6.31 -14.61 -9.34
N PRO A 207 6.83 -14.81 -10.56
CA PRO A 207 6.27 -14.23 -11.77
C PRO A 207 4.93 -14.88 -12.18
N GLY A 208 4.14 -14.16 -12.99
CA GLY A 208 2.92 -14.69 -13.63
C GLY A 208 1.62 -14.37 -12.87
N TRP A 209 1.67 -13.56 -11.82
CA TRP A 209 0.49 -13.22 -11.01
C TRP A 209 -0.05 -11.80 -11.23
N GLU A 210 0.58 -11.01 -12.07
CA GLU A 210 0.16 -9.63 -12.34
C GLU A 210 -1.18 -9.57 -13.08
N GLU A 211 -1.32 -10.31 -14.19
CA GLU A 211 -2.58 -10.39 -14.96
C GLU A 211 -3.74 -10.92 -14.11
N PRO A 212 -3.60 -12.05 -13.37
CA PRO A 212 -4.66 -12.52 -12.47
C PRO A 212 -5.10 -11.49 -11.42
N LEU A 213 -4.19 -10.65 -10.92
CA LEU A 213 -4.52 -9.55 -10.01
C LEU A 213 -5.35 -8.47 -10.72
N LEU A 214 -4.91 -8.03 -11.90
CA LEU A 214 -5.59 -7.00 -12.70
C LEU A 214 -6.97 -7.48 -13.16
N GLU A 215 -7.09 -8.75 -13.56
CA GLU A 215 -8.37 -9.38 -13.88
C GLU A 215 -9.32 -9.36 -12.67
N ALA A 216 -8.82 -9.74 -11.49
CA ALA A 216 -9.61 -9.74 -10.26
C ALA A 216 -10.03 -8.31 -9.81
N TYR A 217 -9.20 -7.32 -10.10
CA TYR A 217 -9.54 -5.91 -9.93
C TYR A 217 -10.55 -5.42 -11.00
N GLY A 218 -10.54 -5.98 -12.20
CA GLY A 218 -11.40 -5.63 -13.33
C GLY A 218 -10.82 -4.50 -14.18
N VAL A 219 -9.54 -4.63 -14.61
CA VAL A 219 -8.87 -3.68 -15.49
C VAL A 219 -7.88 -4.40 -16.41
N GLU A 220 -7.76 -3.92 -17.65
CA GLU A 220 -6.73 -4.38 -18.58
C GLU A 220 -5.35 -3.83 -18.19
N PRO A 221 -4.26 -4.55 -18.46
CA PRO A 221 -2.91 -4.08 -18.19
C PRO A 221 -2.57 -2.79 -18.95
N ASP A 222 -1.98 -1.82 -18.25
CA ASP A 222 -1.37 -0.60 -18.82
C ASP A 222 0.10 -0.56 -18.40
N LEU A 223 0.97 -1.06 -19.28
CA LEU A 223 2.39 -1.21 -18.98
C LEU A 223 3.11 0.13 -18.78
N GLU A 224 2.66 1.19 -19.45
CA GLU A 224 3.24 2.52 -19.32
C GLU A 224 2.95 3.08 -17.92
N ARG A 225 1.70 3.00 -17.46
CA ARG A 225 1.33 3.44 -16.11
C ARG A 225 1.96 2.57 -15.02
N ILE A 226 2.01 1.26 -15.22
CA ILE A 226 2.66 0.34 -14.29
C ILE A 226 4.13 0.74 -14.10
N MET A 227 4.87 0.96 -15.18
CA MET A 227 6.27 1.36 -15.10
C MET A 227 6.44 2.74 -14.45
N TYR A 228 5.63 3.71 -14.83
CA TYR A 228 5.64 5.05 -14.26
C TYR A 228 5.45 5.02 -12.73
N TYR A 229 4.38 4.36 -12.26
CA TYR A 229 4.06 4.35 -10.83
C TYR A 229 4.98 3.46 -9.99
N ARG A 230 5.59 2.41 -10.56
CA ARG A 230 6.66 1.65 -9.91
C ARG A 230 7.90 2.51 -9.70
N LEU A 231 8.32 3.24 -10.73
CA LEU A 231 9.46 4.16 -10.63
C LEU A 231 9.18 5.27 -9.63
N LEU A 232 7.98 5.84 -9.66
CA LEU A 232 7.58 6.88 -8.71
C LEU A 232 7.56 6.35 -7.27
N TRP A 233 7.08 5.12 -7.05
CA TRP A 233 7.08 4.48 -5.74
C TRP A 233 8.50 4.29 -5.21
N GLU A 234 9.40 3.77 -6.03
CA GLU A 234 10.80 3.56 -5.65
C GLU A 234 11.53 4.86 -5.26
N LEU A 235 11.25 5.95 -5.94
CA LEU A 235 11.95 7.22 -5.69
C LEU A 235 11.31 8.07 -4.60
N SER A 236 10.02 7.91 -4.32
CA SER A 236 9.29 8.77 -3.38
C SER A 236 9.18 8.23 -1.96
N ASP A 237 9.42 6.91 -1.73
CA ASP A 237 9.28 6.20 -0.45
C ASP A 237 10.62 5.84 0.26
#